data_5cb03f23d7b890909648299f27104c64
#
_entry.id   5cb03f23d7b890909648299f27104c64
#
_cell.length_a   1.000
_cell.length_b   1.000
_cell.length_c   1.000
_cell.angle_alpha   90.00
_cell.angle_beta   90.00
_cell.angle_gamma   90.00
#
_symmetry.space_group_name_H-M   'P 1'
#
loop_
_entity.id
_entity.type
_entity.pdbx_description
1 polymer ?
#
loop_
_entity_poly.entity_id
_entity_poly.type
_entity_poly.pdbx_seq_one_letter_code
_entity_poly.pdbx_strand_id
1 'polypeptide(L)'
;ALISQPAMAADLGGDCCADLEERIAELEATTVRKGNRKVKLEISGWVNTAVLFWDDGEEQNTYVVDNIADRTRVRFRGSAKVNSDVEAGFLLEIGARSGRNDRVSADDDEGAGNGIDLRHSAWWLGSKTLGRVTVGQTSQASDGITQISTVGINHAARSQVFDWNQNFGIRRSDGTQSGATWRSLAARENPGEGNRQNVVRYDTPTFAGFAASASWGEDDVWDVALRYAGEIQGFKLAAGISYTQWTDVDTGSNTGNTCTRQGPAAGSNAECQSLGLSASVLHTETGLYGIFAYGYHEDDRRAGGITNVAANLVDDRDEFYYFQGGVQRKWLPVGKTTVYGEYYRGNFGTSGGIAAGATTAPTISAGAGALISSEVDMWGFGINQSIDAAAMDFYVGYRNYEADLTTVNGAVGGVEGFQAVLTGAIIRF
;
A
#
# COMPACT_ATOMS: atom_id res chain seq x y z
N ALA A 1 -67.24 -32.95 -46.25
CA ALA A 1 -65.84 -32.80 -46.45
C ALA A 1 -65.27 -32.06 -45.25
N LEU A 2 -64.65 -32.79 -44.36
CA LEU A 2 -63.90 -32.25 -43.22
C LEU A 2 -62.45 -32.13 -43.66
N ILE A 3 -61.96 -30.88 -43.73
CA ILE A 3 -60.53 -30.58 -43.98
C ILE A 3 -59.80 -30.58 -42.63
N SER A 4 -58.97 -31.56 -42.39
CA SER A 4 -58.04 -31.57 -41.24
C SER A 4 -56.83 -30.68 -41.57
N GLN A 5 -56.64 -29.62 -40.79
CA GLN A 5 -55.40 -28.85 -40.83
C GLN A 5 -54.31 -29.63 -40.08
N PRO A 6 -53.07 -29.69 -40.63
CA PRO A 6 -51.95 -30.23 -39.87
C PRO A 6 -51.51 -29.23 -38.76
N ALA A 7 -51.39 -29.73 -37.55
CA ALA A 7 -50.75 -29.00 -36.43
C ALA A 7 -49.30 -28.76 -36.79
N MET A 8 -48.90 -27.50 -36.94
CA MET A 8 -47.50 -27.10 -37.00
C MET A 8 -46.93 -27.28 -35.60
N ALA A 9 -46.06 -28.25 -35.43
CA ALA A 9 -45.22 -28.35 -34.26
C ALA A 9 -44.30 -27.12 -34.25
N ALA A 10 -44.40 -26.31 -33.20
CA ALA A 10 -43.49 -25.22 -32.99
C ALA A 10 -42.08 -25.81 -32.83
N ASP A 11 -41.20 -25.42 -33.74
CA ASP A 11 -39.75 -25.71 -33.66
C ASP A 11 -39.15 -24.93 -32.45
N LEU A 12 -39.09 -25.60 -31.33
CA LEU A 12 -38.49 -25.12 -30.04
C LEU A 12 -37.04 -25.53 -29.94
N GLY A 13 -36.30 -25.72 -31.02
CA GLY A 13 -35.09 -26.51 -30.99
C GLY A 13 -33.77 -25.84 -31.30
N GLY A 14 -33.72 -24.69 -31.95
CA GLY A 14 -32.42 -24.19 -32.48
C GLY A 14 -31.63 -23.30 -31.51
N ASP A 15 -32.28 -22.24 -31.06
CA ASP A 15 -31.55 -21.15 -30.40
C ASP A 15 -31.28 -21.38 -28.89
N CYS A 16 -32.15 -22.13 -28.22
CA CYS A 16 -32.02 -22.36 -26.78
C CYS A 16 -30.82 -23.29 -26.45
N CYS A 17 -30.48 -24.24 -27.31
CA CYS A 17 -29.31 -25.10 -27.11
C CYS A 17 -28.01 -24.37 -27.47
N ALA A 18 -28.05 -23.52 -28.52
CA ALA A 18 -26.88 -22.72 -28.92
C ALA A 18 -26.50 -21.67 -27.82
N ASP A 19 -27.49 -21.00 -27.22
CA ASP A 19 -27.26 -20.09 -26.10
C ASP A 19 -26.70 -20.81 -24.85
N LEU A 20 -27.20 -22.03 -24.58
CA LEU A 20 -26.67 -22.85 -23.47
C LEU A 20 -25.27 -23.36 -23.77
N GLU A 21 -24.96 -23.75 -25.00
CA GLU A 21 -23.59 -24.17 -25.41
C GLU A 21 -22.61 -22.99 -25.35
N GLU A 22 -23.00 -21.80 -25.79
CA GLU A 22 -22.19 -20.59 -25.69
C GLU A 22 -21.93 -20.20 -24.25
N ARG A 23 -22.94 -20.24 -23.38
CA ARG A 23 -22.78 -19.97 -21.93
C ARG A 23 -21.95 -21.04 -21.22
N ILE A 24 -22.05 -22.30 -21.64
CA ILE A 24 -21.19 -23.37 -21.14
C ILE A 24 -19.76 -23.19 -21.62
N ALA A 25 -19.53 -22.82 -22.88
CA ALA A 25 -18.20 -22.53 -23.41
C ALA A 25 -17.58 -21.30 -22.75
N GLU A 26 -18.35 -20.26 -22.48
CA GLU A 26 -17.91 -19.07 -21.75
C GLU A 26 -17.58 -19.41 -20.28
N LEU A 27 -18.40 -20.20 -19.60
CA LEU A 27 -18.13 -20.75 -18.28
C LEU A 27 -16.92 -21.71 -18.27
N GLU A 28 -16.71 -22.48 -19.33
CA GLU A 28 -15.57 -23.37 -19.49
C GLU A 28 -14.28 -22.62 -19.81
N ALA A 29 -14.33 -21.52 -20.55
CA ALA A 29 -13.20 -20.64 -20.84
C ALA A 29 -12.74 -19.85 -19.61
N THR A 30 -13.67 -19.50 -18.71
CA THR A 30 -13.38 -18.76 -17.47
C THR A 30 -13.08 -19.69 -16.28
N THR A 31 -13.34 -20.99 -16.39
CA THR A 31 -13.09 -21.97 -15.32
C THR A 31 -11.95 -22.90 -15.72
N VAL A 32 -10.78 -22.78 -15.09
CA VAL A 32 -9.66 -23.73 -15.26
C VAL A 32 -10.07 -25.09 -14.68
N ARG A 33 -10.62 -25.98 -15.55
CA ARG A 33 -11.27 -27.24 -15.13
C ARG A 33 -10.35 -28.46 -14.95
N LYS A 34 -9.03 -28.31 -15.03
CA LYS A 34 -8.09 -29.45 -14.84
C LYS A 34 -7.53 -29.59 -13.43
N GLY A 35 -8.00 -28.82 -12.46
CA GLY A 35 -7.61 -28.90 -11.06
C GLY A 35 -8.55 -29.73 -10.21
N ASN A 36 -8.39 -29.65 -8.88
CA ASN A 36 -9.25 -30.30 -7.91
C ASN A 36 -10.67 -29.73 -7.98
N ARG A 37 -11.64 -30.55 -8.44
CA ARG A 37 -13.06 -30.14 -8.61
C ARG A 37 -13.76 -29.66 -7.32
N LYS A 38 -13.16 -29.86 -6.14
CA LYS A 38 -13.68 -29.41 -4.85
C LYS A 38 -13.32 -27.96 -4.54
N VAL A 39 -12.34 -27.39 -5.24
CA VAL A 39 -11.88 -26.01 -5.03
C VAL A 39 -12.38 -25.15 -6.18
N LYS A 40 -13.15 -24.09 -5.84
CA LYS A 40 -13.49 -23.01 -6.77
C LYS A 40 -12.23 -22.14 -6.93
N LEU A 41 -11.73 -21.99 -8.15
CA LEU A 41 -10.64 -21.07 -8.46
C LEU A 41 -11.22 -19.78 -9.06
N GLU A 42 -10.74 -18.67 -8.56
CA GLU A 42 -11.03 -17.31 -9.03
C GLU A 42 -9.69 -16.65 -9.43
N ILE A 43 -9.65 -16.06 -10.61
CA ILE A 43 -8.52 -15.27 -11.09
C ILE A 43 -8.99 -13.83 -11.15
N SER A 44 -8.21 -12.93 -10.58
CA SER A 44 -8.47 -11.49 -10.59
C SER A 44 -7.16 -10.72 -10.58
N GLY A 45 -7.22 -9.43 -10.82
CA GLY A 45 -6.03 -8.60 -10.83
C GLY A 45 -6.29 -7.22 -11.40
N TRP A 46 -5.20 -6.53 -11.67
CA TRP A 46 -5.24 -5.23 -12.35
C TRP A 46 -3.91 -4.86 -12.97
N VAL A 47 -3.98 -3.96 -13.93
CA VAL A 47 -2.84 -3.24 -14.50
C VAL A 47 -2.97 -1.78 -14.10
N ASN A 48 -1.91 -1.20 -13.54
CA ASN A 48 -1.86 0.17 -13.06
C ASN A 48 -0.58 0.86 -13.53
N THR A 49 -0.64 1.52 -14.68
CA THR A 49 0.49 2.21 -15.29
C THR A 49 0.24 3.70 -15.36
N ALA A 50 1.27 4.47 -15.13
CA ALA A 50 1.20 5.93 -15.05
C ALA A 50 2.36 6.61 -15.78
N VAL A 51 2.21 7.89 -16.00
CA VAL A 51 3.27 8.81 -16.42
C VAL A 51 3.60 9.71 -15.24
N LEU A 52 4.85 9.70 -14.83
CA LEU A 52 5.40 10.51 -13.75
C LEU A 52 6.20 11.65 -14.39
N PHE A 53 5.75 12.89 -14.18
CA PHE A 53 6.51 14.11 -14.44
C PHE A 53 7.11 14.55 -13.12
N TRP A 54 8.40 14.80 -13.06
CA TRP A 54 9.09 15.20 -11.84
C TRP A 54 10.06 16.36 -12.09
N ASP A 55 10.31 17.13 -11.02
CA ASP A 55 11.21 18.25 -10.95
C ASP A 55 11.83 18.28 -9.55
N ASP A 56 13.16 18.24 -9.45
CA ASP A 56 13.91 18.23 -8.20
C ASP A 56 14.57 19.57 -7.85
N GLY A 57 14.18 20.63 -8.60
CA GLY A 57 14.71 21.98 -8.44
C GLY A 57 15.87 22.30 -9.39
N GLU A 58 16.53 21.31 -9.96
CA GLU A 58 17.62 21.48 -10.94
C GLU A 58 17.35 20.71 -12.24
N GLU A 59 16.82 19.51 -12.11
CA GLU A 59 16.49 18.62 -13.23
C GLU A 59 15.01 18.29 -13.25
N GLN A 60 14.48 18.09 -14.47
CA GLN A 60 13.10 17.66 -14.69
C GLN A 60 13.03 16.62 -15.79
N ASN A 61 12.15 15.63 -15.66
CA ASN A 61 11.97 14.61 -16.69
C ASN A 61 10.57 13.96 -16.61
N THR A 62 10.31 13.02 -17.52
CA THR A 62 9.05 12.31 -17.65
C THR A 62 9.31 10.82 -17.82
N TYR A 63 8.73 10.00 -16.94
CA TYR A 63 8.89 8.54 -16.95
C TYR A 63 7.54 7.82 -17.09
N VAL A 64 7.54 6.66 -17.75
CA VAL A 64 6.41 5.75 -17.74
C VAL A 64 6.67 4.71 -16.65
N VAL A 65 5.76 4.59 -15.68
CA VAL A 65 5.98 3.82 -14.46
C VAL A 65 4.80 2.90 -14.11
N ASP A 66 5.07 1.80 -13.40
CA ASP A 66 4.05 1.04 -12.66
C ASP A 66 3.80 1.74 -11.32
N ASN A 67 2.56 2.06 -11.00
CA ASN A 67 2.22 2.79 -9.78
C ASN A 67 2.21 1.84 -8.57
N ILE A 68 3.19 1.99 -7.68
CA ILE A 68 3.35 1.15 -6.49
C ILE A 68 2.15 1.22 -5.53
N ALA A 69 1.38 2.31 -5.53
CA ALA A 69 0.24 2.47 -4.66
C ALA A 69 -0.75 1.30 -4.78
N ASP A 70 -1.04 0.90 -6.01
CA ASP A 70 -1.74 -0.34 -6.34
C ASP A 70 -1.07 -0.98 -7.56
N ARG A 71 0.17 -1.44 -7.40
CA ARG A 71 0.97 -1.93 -8.52
C ARG A 71 0.31 -3.12 -9.24
N THR A 72 0.59 -3.26 -10.52
CA THR A 72 0.13 -4.33 -11.41
C THR A 72 0.33 -5.70 -10.77
N ARG A 73 -0.74 -6.53 -10.75
CA ARG A 73 -0.74 -7.86 -10.13
C ARG A 73 -1.81 -8.78 -10.68
N VAL A 74 -1.56 -10.08 -10.49
CA VAL A 74 -2.54 -11.16 -10.70
C VAL A 74 -2.71 -11.95 -9.41
N ARG A 75 -3.95 -12.36 -9.14
CA ARG A 75 -4.37 -13.12 -7.96
C ARG A 75 -5.03 -14.42 -8.37
N PHE A 76 -4.66 -15.49 -7.68
CA PHE A 76 -5.32 -16.78 -7.74
C PHE A 76 -5.89 -17.07 -6.36
N ARG A 77 -7.21 -17.11 -6.26
CA ARG A 77 -7.90 -17.42 -5.00
C ARG A 77 -8.64 -18.73 -5.15
N GLY A 78 -8.27 -19.70 -4.32
CA GLY A 78 -9.00 -20.96 -4.22
C GLY A 78 -9.88 -20.98 -2.97
N SER A 79 -11.11 -21.51 -3.07
CA SER A 79 -11.95 -21.74 -1.91
C SER A 79 -12.75 -23.03 -2.03
N ALA A 80 -12.98 -23.69 -0.90
CA ALA A 80 -13.77 -24.92 -0.80
C ALA A 80 -14.57 -24.93 0.51
N LYS A 81 -15.85 -25.26 0.40
CA LYS A 81 -16.70 -25.47 1.59
C LYS A 81 -16.36 -26.79 2.23
N VAL A 82 -16.05 -26.81 3.54
CA VAL A 82 -15.87 -27.99 4.35
C VAL A 82 -17.23 -28.47 4.88
N ASN A 83 -18.05 -27.52 5.38
CA ASN A 83 -19.43 -27.71 5.81
C ASN A 83 -20.21 -26.38 5.69
N SER A 84 -21.39 -26.27 6.32
CA SER A 84 -22.23 -25.05 6.27
C SER A 84 -21.61 -23.83 6.96
N ASP A 85 -20.71 -24.03 7.92
CA ASP A 85 -20.03 -23.00 8.70
C ASP A 85 -18.58 -22.79 8.25
N VAL A 86 -17.85 -23.86 7.92
CA VAL A 86 -16.41 -23.86 7.69
C VAL A 86 -16.06 -23.88 6.21
N GLU A 87 -15.14 -23.01 5.83
CA GLU A 87 -14.55 -22.89 4.49
C GLU A 87 -13.02 -22.86 4.59
N ALA A 88 -12.34 -23.52 3.65
CA ALA A 88 -10.89 -23.50 3.50
C ALA A 88 -10.52 -22.84 2.17
N GLY A 89 -9.35 -22.22 2.10
CA GLY A 89 -8.90 -21.62 0.84
C GLY A 89 -7.43 -21.25 0.84
N PHE A 90 -7.01 -20.64 -0.27
CA PHE A 90 -5.67 -20.11 -0.45
C PHE A 90 -5.71 -18.80 -1.24
N LEU A 91 -4.65 -18.02 -1.11
CA LEU A 91 -4.36 -16.85 -1.93
C LEU A 91 -2.92 -16.92 -2.41
N LEU A 92 -2.74 -16.86 -3.72
CA LEU A 92 -1.46 -16.64 -4.37
C LEU A 92 -1.55 -15.32 -5.15
N GLU A 93 -0.71 -14.35 -4.82
CA GLU A 93 -0.67 -13.05 -5.51
C GLU A 93 0.75 -12.78 -6.01
N ILE A 94 0.87 -12.48 -7.30
CA ILE A 94 2.11 -12.18 -7.99
C ILE A 94 2.03 -10.74 -8.50
N GLY A 95 3.02 -9.91 -8.15
CA GLY A 95 3.12 -8.51 -8.59
C GLY A 95 4.19 -8.31 -9.65
N ALA A 96 3.95 -7.41 -10.60
CA ALA A 96 4.97 -6.97 -11.55
C ALA A 96 5.98 -6.01 -10.89
N ARG A 97 7.21 -6.00 -11.41
CA ARG A 97 8.30 -5.10 -11.00
C ARG A 97 8.87 -4.35 -12.19
N SER A 98 8.04 -3.74 -12.99
CA SER A 98 8.51 -3.02 -14.19
C SER A 98 8.41 -1.51 -13.94
N GLY A 99 9.53 -0.78 -13.96
CA GLY A 99 9.57 0.68 -13.91
C GLY A 99 8.75 1.29 -12.76
N ARG A 100 8.93 0.85 -11.53
CA ARG A 100 8.11 1.31 -10.39
C ARG A 100 8.44 2.75 -10.01
N ASN A 101 7.40 3.58 -9.79
CA ASN A 101 7.58 4.98 -9.40
C ASN A 101 8.32 5.18 -8.07
N ASP A 102 8.32 4.19 -7.17
CA ASP A 102 9.11 4.23 -5.93
C ASP A 102 10.57 3.78 -6.09
N ARG A 103 11.01 3.47 -7.31
CA ARG A 103 12.36 2.95 -7.61
C ARG A 103 13.10 3.76 -8.65
N VAL A 104 12.41 4.51 -9.48
CA VAL A 104 13.05 5.43 -10.44
C VAL A 104 13.73 6.59 -9.69
N SER A 105 14.75 7.15 -10.32
CA SER A 105 15.52 8.30 -9.83
C SER A 105 15.90 9.23 -10.97
N ALA A 106 16.58 10.33 -10.72
CA ALA A 106 17.08 11.20 -11.77
C ALA A 106 18.01 10.47 -12.77
N ASP A 107 18.79 9.49 -12.27
CA ASP A 107 19.78 8.73 -13.05
C ASP A 107 19.28 7.36 -13.53
N ASP A 108 18.09 6.92 -13.10
CA ASP A 108 17.53 5.59 -13.41
C ASP A 108 16.02 5.68 -13.65
N ASP A 109 15.61 5.67 -14.91
CA ASP A 109 14.21 5.70 -15.36
C ASP A 109 13.54 4.32 -15.38
N GLU A 110 14.30 3.23 -15.32
CA GLU A 110 13.79 1.86 -15.29
C GLU A 110 13.55 1.34 -13.85
N GLY A 111 14.21 1.92 -12.86
CA GLY A 111 14.05 1.59 -11.44
C GLY A 111 14.32 0.13 -11.12
N ALA A 112 15.55 -0.22 -10.76
CA ALA A 112 16.01 -1.49 -10.19
C ALA A 112 15.33 -2.78 -10.75
N GLY A 113 15.28 -2.88 -12.08
CA GLY A 113 15.05 -4.14 -12.80
C GLY A 113 13.60 -4.58 -12.94
N ASN A 114 13.35 -5.25 -14.06
CA ASN A 114 12.09 -5.90 -14.40
C ASN A 114 11.99 -7.25 -13.70
N GLY A 115 10.78 -7.72 -13.41
CA GLY A 115 10.57 -9.04 -12.84
C GLY A 115 9.19 -9.21 -12.22
N ILE A 116 9.06 -10.28 -11.48
CA ILE A 116 7.87 -10.59 -10.70
C ILE A 116 8.28 -10.88 -9.26
N ASP A 117 7.41 -10.60 -8.30
CA ASP A 117 7.57 -11.02 -6.92
C ASP A 117 6.31 -11.64 -6.34
N LEU A 118 6.52 -12.47 -5.34
CA LEU A 118 5.46 -13.10 -4.58
C LEU A 118 4.99 -12.14 -3.50
N ARG A 119 3.71 -11.72 -3.59
CA ARG A 119 3.10 -10.81 -2.61
C ARG A 119 2.33 -11.56 -1.53
N HIS A 120 1.55 -12.56 -1.93
CA HIS A 120 0.85 -13.47 -1.03
C HIS A 120 1.04 -14.91 -1.47
N SER A 121 1.28 -15.78 -0.52
CA SER A 121 1.28 -17.24 -0.64
C SER A 121 0.83 -17.81 0.69
N ALA A 122 -0.47 -17.93 0.87
CA ALA A 122 -1.05 -18.31 2.15
C ALA A 122 -2.30 -19.17 1.97
N TRP A 123 -2.53 -20.07 2.90
CA TRP A 123 -3.80 -20.78 3.05
C TRP A 123 -4.59 -20.27 4.26
N TRP A 124 -5.88 -20.48 4.27
CA TRP A 124 -6.73 -20.10 5.38
C TRP A 124 -7.82 -21.12 5.66
N LEU A 125 -8.24 -21.16 6.93
CA LEU A 125 -9.42 -21.87 7.40
C LEU A 125 -10.31 -20.85 8.13
N GLY A 126 -11.56 -20.72 7.68
CA GLY A 126 -12.49 -19.74 8.20
C GLY A 126 -13.79 -20.40 8.63
N SER A 127 -14.34 -19.94 9.74
CA SER A 127 -15.68 -20.22 10.23
C SER A 127 -16.47 -18.91 10.31
N LYS A 128 -17.74 -18.95 9.96
CA LYS A 128 -18.61 -17.77 10.04
C LYS A 128 -18.80 -17.28 11.48
N THR A 129 -18.69 -18.20 12.44
CA THR A 129 -18.95 -17.96 13.85
C THR A 129 -17.66 -17.75 14.65
N LEU A 130 -16.55 -18.42 14.26
CA LEU A 130 -15.29 -18.39 15.00
C LEU A 130 -14.22 -17.51 14.36
N GLY A 131 -14.45 -16.98 13.15
CA GLY A 131 -13.44 -16.16 12.45
C GLY A 131 -12.54 -16.97 11.55
N ARG A 132 -11.36 -16.43 11.21
CA ARG A 132 -10.44 -17.00 10.23
C ARG A 132 -9.01 -17.08 10.77
N VAL A 133 -8.36 -18.20 10.52
CA VAL A 133 -6.91 -18.36 10.66
C VAL A 133 -6.29 -18.39 9.26
N THR A 134 -5.25 -17.61 9.04
CA THR A 134 -4.47 -17.55 7.77
C THR A 134 -3.01 -17.82 8.11
N VAL A 135 -2.35 -18.66 7.29
CA VAL A 135 -0.93 -19.05 7.51
C VAL A 135 -0.16 -18.91 6.20
N GLY A 136 0.99 -18.27 6.26
CA GLY A 136 1.92 -18.11 5.13
C GLY A 136 2.33 -16.67 4.90
N GLN A 137 2.96 -16.41 3.75
CA GLN A 137 3.31 -15.07 3.29
C GLN A 137 2.03 -14.27 3.02
N THR A 138 1.69 -13.34 3.92
CA THR A 138 0.46 -12.53 3.82
C THR A 138 0.59 -11.26 4.65
N SER A 139 -0.44 -10.40 4.60
CA SER A 139 -0.51 -9.16 5.37
C SER A 139 -0.58 -9.43 6.87
N GLN A 140 0.25 -8.72 7.64
CA GLN A 140 0.11 -8.60 9.09
C GLN A 140 -1.25 -7.98 9.47
N ALA A 141 -1.63 -8.05 10.74
CA ALA A 141 -2.88 -7.44 11.22
C ALA A 141 -2.87 -5.90 11.02
N SER A 142 -1.72 -5.26 11.16
CA SER A 142 -1.51 -3.81 11.01
C SER A 142 -1.35 -3.33 9.57
N ASP A 143 -1.20 -4.22 8.57
CA ASP A 143 -1.05 -3.81 7.16
C ASP A 143 -2.29 -3.07 6.66
N GLY A 144 -2.11 -1.92 6.02
CA GLY A 144 -3.15 -1.01 5.52
C GLY A 144 -3.87 -0.19 6.59
N ILE A 145 -3.38 -0.16 7.84
CA ILE A 145 -4.09 0.51 8.93
C ILE A 145 -4.12 2.04 8.80
N THR A 146 -3.08 2.64 8.24
CA THR A 146 -2.98 4.09 8.01
C THR A 146 -3.59 4.53 6.67
N GLN A 147 -4.15 3.58 5.89
CA GLN A 147 -4.66 3.81 4.55
C GLN A 147 -6.17 3.54 4.40
N ILE A 148 -6.91 3.52 5.52
CA ILE A 148 -8.36 3.27 5.51
C ILE A 148 -9.09 4.42 4.82
N SER A 149 -9.87 4.10 3.78
CA SER A 149 -10.56 5.08 2.95
C SER A 149 -11.99 4.62 2.63
N THR A 150 -12.96 5.54 2.78
CA THR A 150 -14.35 5.35 2.36
C THR A 150 -14.61 5.70 0.90
N VAL A 151 -13.63 6.29 0.21
CA VAL A 151 -13.76 6.74 -1.19
C VAL A 151 -13.03 5.89 -2.21
N GLY A 152 -12.09 5.02 -1.78
CA GLY A 152 -11.49 3.98 -2.62
C GLY A 152 -10.50 4.48 -3.68
N ILE A 153 -9.80 5.60 -3.44
CA ILE A 153 -8.83 6.20 -4.38
C ILE A 153 -7.38 6.02 -3.94
N ASN A 154 -7.07 5.01 -3.14
CA ASN A 154 -5.71 4.79 -2.60
C ASN A 154 -4.62 4.63 -3.70
N HIS A 155 -5.01 4.23 -4.92
CA HIS A 155 -4.11 4.20 -6.07
C HIS A 155 -3.70 5.59 -6.57
N ALA A 156 -4.50 6.63 -6.26
CA ALA A 156 -4.22 8.02 -6.63
C ALA A 156 -3.64 8.82 -5.46
N ALA A 157 -4.19 8.64 -4.24
CA ALA A 157 -3.77 9.38 -3.05
C ALA A 157 -3.94 8.53 -1.79
N ARG A 158 -2.88 8.47 -0.97
CA ARG A 158 -2.82 7.73 0.30
C ARG A 158 -1.70 8.28 1.18
N SER A 159 -1.69 7.88 2.46
CA SER A 159 -0.71 8.33 3.46
C SER A 159 0.75 7.95 3.15
N GLN A 160 1.01 6.96 2.29
CA GLN A 160 2.35 6.63 1.81
C GLN A 160 2.78 7.62 0.72
N VAL A 161 3.12 8.83 1.14
CA VAL A 161 3.35 9.94 0.20
C VAL A 161 4.65 9.82 -0.58
N PHE A 162 5.66 9.12 -0.05
CA PHE A 162 6.95 8.91 -0.71
C PHE A 162 6.91 7.95 -1.91
N ASP A 163 5.78 7.33 -2.20
CA ASP A 163 5.62 6.49 -3.39
C ASP A 163 6.05 7.17 -4.71
N TRP A 164 6.03 8.50 -4.77
CA TRP A 164 6.31 9.24 -6.00
C TRP A 164 7.75 9.73 -6.13
N ASN A 165 8.52 9.77 -5.03
CA ASN A 165 9.87 10.34 -5.03
C ASN A 165 10.90 9.55 -4.20
N GLN A 166 10.53 8.40 -3.68
CA GLN A 166 11.29 7.66 -2.68
C GLN A 166 12.78 7.49 -3.01
N ASN A 167 13.12 7.22 -4.25
CA ASN A 167 14.49 6.93 -4.69
C ASN A 167 15.21 8.14 -5.31
N PHE A 168 14.52 9.27 -5.42
CA PHE A 168 15.16 10.52 -5.88
C PHE A 168 16.11 11.07 -4.82
N GLY A 169 17.28 11.54 -5.26
CA GLY A 169 18.24 12.23 -4.41
C GLY A 169 17.69 13.58 -3.91
N ILE A 170 18.09 13.97 -2.71
CA ILE A 170 17.82 15.33 -2.22
C ILE A 170 18.74 16.29 -2.93
N ARG A 171 18.17 17.28 -3.63
CA ARG A 171 18.92 18.32 -4.34
C ARG A 171 19.26 19.47 -3.39
N ARG A 172 20.44 20.03 -3.55
CA ARG A 172 20.89 21.21 -2.82
C ARG A 172 20.79 22.44 -3.72
N SER A 173 20.66 23.62 -3.12
CA SER A 173 20.58 24.89 -3.84
C SER A 173 21.84 25.28 -4.66
N ASP A 174 22.94 24.54 -4.48
CA ASP A 174 24.13 24.65 -5.34
C ASP A 174 24.05 23.74 -6.59
N GLY A 175 22.91 23.08 -6.81
CA GLY A 175 22.65 22.16 -7.92
C GLY A 175 23.21 20.75 -7.71
N THR A 176 23.92 20.48 -6.60
CA THR A 176 24.50 19.16 -6.35
C THR A 176 23.50 18.22 -5.69
N GLN A 177 23.56 16.92 -6.04
CA GLN A 177 22.83 15.88 -5.31
C GLN A 177 23.53 15.60 -3.97
N SER A 178 22.73 15.44 -2.93
CA SER A 178 23.24 14.97 -1.63
C SER A 178 23.40 13.44 -1.64
N GLY A 179 24.11 12.90 -0.64
CA GLY A 179 24.17 11.46 -0.39
C GLY A 179 22.87 10.85 0.17
N ALA A 180 21.82 11.64 0.32
CA ALA A 180 20.53 11.24 0.85
C ALA A 180 19.47 11.22 -0.25
N THR A 181 18.52 10.28 -0.14
CA THR A 181 17.28 10.26 -0.96
C THR A 181 16.09 10.59 -0.09
N TRP A 182 14.94 10.91 -0.68
CA TRP A 182 13.71 11.15 0.08
C TRP A 182 13.38 9.98 1.00
N ARG A 183 13.56 8.75 0.55
CA ARG A 183 13.42 7.56 1.40
C ARG A 183 14.38 7.53 2.58
N SER A 184 15.60 7.99 2.42
CA SER A 184 16.61 7.94 3.47
C SER A 184 16.44 9.02 4.53
N LEU A 185 15.54 9.99 4.32
CA LEU A 185 15.15 10.95 5.35
C LEU A 185 14.37 10.26 6.47
N ALA A 186 13.52 9.32 6.10
CA ALA A 186 12.70 8.56 7.03
C ALA A 186 13.36 7.22 7.36
N ALA A 187 13.54 6.91 8.62
CA ALA A 187 13.92 5.55 9.00
C ALA A 187 12.82 4.56 8.63
N ARG A 188 11.55 5.01 8.69
CA ARG A 188 10.40 4.30 8.18
C ARG A 188 9.49 5.22 7.38
N GLU A 189 9.24 4.87 6.11
CA GLU A 189 8.39 5.63 5.19
C GLU A 189 6.98 5.88 5.72
N ASN A 190 6.43 4.91 6.42
CA ASN A 190 5.07 4.94 6.93
C ASN A 190 5.02 4.32 8.34
N PRO A 191 5.44 5.05 9.37
CA PRO A 191 5.34 4.62 10.75
C PRO A 191 3.95 4.07 11.07
N GLY A 192 3.87 3.03 11.90
CA GLY A 192 2.59 2.42 12.30
C GLY A 192 1.97 1.46 11.28
N GLU A 193 2.50 1.38 10.07
CA GLU A 193 2.00 0.48 9.02
C GLU A 193 2.69 -0.89 9.10
N GLY A 194 1.92 -1.96 9.04
CA GLY A 194 2.45 -3.31 8.88
C GLY A 194 2.85 -3.62 7.44
N ASN A 195 3.35 -4.83 7.21
CA ASN A 195 3.76 -5.30 5.91
C ASN A 195 3.25 -6.74 5.66
N ARG A 196 3.66 -7.34 4.56
CA ARG A 196 3.49 -8.76 4.24
C ARG A 196 4.73 -9.52 4.64
N GLN A 197 4.53 -10.60 5.40
CA GLN A 197 5.59 -11.54 5.79
C GLN A 197 4.99 -12.91 6.11
N ASN A 198 5.81 -13.87 6.49
CA ASN A 198 5.35 -15.18 6.93
C ASN A 198 4.75 -15.06 8.32
N VAL A 199 3.41 -15.17 8.41
CA VAL A 199 2.67 -15.01 9.67
C VAL A 199 1.60 -16.09 9.85
N VAL A 200 1.27 -16.31 11.09
CA VAL A 200 -0.03 -16.86 11.51
C VAL A 200 -0.90 -15.69 11.92
N ARG A 201 -2.01 -15.47 11.21
CA ARG A 201 -2.95 -14.39 11.47
C ARG A 201 -4.32 -14.92 11.80
N TYR A 202 -4.95 -14.35 12.82
CA TYR A 202 -6.34 -14.57 13.16
C TYR A 202 -7.16 -13.29 12.96
N ASP A 203 -8.33 -13.46 12.34
CA ASP A 203 -9.32 -12.39 12.15
C ASP A 203 -10.64 -12.84 12.80
N THR A 204 -11.22 -12.02 13.67
CA THR A 204 -12.54 -12.28 14.28
C THR A 204 -13.66 -12.18 13.24
N PRO A 205 -14.84 -12.75 13.50
CA PRO A 205 -16.04 -12.33 12.82
C PRO A 205 -16.30 -10.83 13.05
N THR A 206 -16.97 -10.18 12.10
CA THR A 206 -17.41 -8.79 12.30
C THR A 206 -18.60 -8.73 13.23
N PHE A 207 -18.51 -7.89 14.26
CA PHE A 207 -19.59 -7.63 15.21
C PHE A 207 -19.89 -6.14 15.29
N ALA A 208 -21.12 -5.74 14.98
CA ALA A 208 -21.58 -4.34 14.97
C ALA A 208 -20.65 -3.38 14.19
N GLY A 209 -20.07 -3.86 13.09
CA GLY A 209 -19.11 -3.10 12.26
C GLY A 209 -17.65 -3.21 12.72
N PHE A 210 -17.35 -3.80 13.88
CA PHE A 210 -16.00 -3.99 14.38
C PHE A 210 -15.45 -5.36 13.98
N ALA A 211 -14.17 -5.39 13.60
CA ALA A 211 -13.37 -6.59 13.40
C ALA A 211 -12.00 -6.42 14.04
N ALA A 212 -11.57 -7.40 14.83
CA ALA A 212 -10.23 -7.44 15.40
C ALA A 212 -9.37 -8.46 14.65
N SER A 213 -8.08 -8.20 14.59
CA SER A 213 -7.09 -9.08 14.00
C SER A 213 -5.86 -9.14 14.90
N ALA A 214 -5.19 -10.30 14.91
CA ALA A 214 -3.88 -10.46 15.54
C ALA A 214 -3.00 -11.30 14.62
N SER A 215 -1.72 -10.98 14.53
CA SER A 215 -0.76 -11.84 13.84
C SER A 215 0.53 -12.01 14.63
N TRP A 216 1.19 -13.12 14.36
CA TRP A 216 2.51 -13.45 14.87
C TRP A 216 3.33 -14.05 13.73
N GLY A 217 4.60 -13.70 13.63
CA GLY A 217 5.45 -14.12 12.54
C GLY A 217 6.91 -14.30 12.93
N GLU A 218 7.76 -14.39 11.92
CA GLU A 218 9.21 -14.50 12.05
C GLU A 218 9.77 -13.29 12.82
N ASP A 219 10.95 -13.45 13.44
CA ASP A 219 11.64 -12.44 14.24
C ASP A 219 10.82 -11.95 15.44
N ASP A 220 10.01 -12.84 16.02
CA ASP A 220 9.12 -12.56 17.15
C ASP A 220 8.28 -11.28 16.98
N VAL A 221 7.90 -10.96 15.73
CA VAL A 221 6.95 -9.89 15.48
C VAL A 221 5.55 -10.35 15.84
N TRP A 222 4.85 -9.50 16.56
CA TRP A 222 3.42 -9.65 16.76
C TRP A 222 2.73 -8.30 16.61
N ASP A 223 1.50 -8.35 16.15
CA ASP A 223 0.67 -7.17 16.02
C ASP A 223 -0.81 -7.48 16.26
N VAL A 224 -1.52 -6.43 16.64
CA VAL A 224 -2.96 -6.44 16.82
C VAL A 224 -3.57 -5.23 16.11
N ALA A 225 -4.76 -5.41 15.58
CA ALA A 225 -5.52 -4.32 14.96
C ALA A 225 -7.00 -4.43 15.27
N LEU A 226 -7.66 -3.27 15.44
CA LEU A 226 -9.10 -3.14 15.51
C LEU A 226 -9.55 -2.22 14.37
N ARG A 227 -10.54 -2.69 13.60
CA ARG A 227 -11.12 -1.94 12.48
C ARG A 227 -12.62 -1.79 12.67
N TYR A 228 -13.14 -0.66 12.24
CA TYR A 228 -14.56 -0.37 12.19
C TYR A 228 -14.97 0.03 10.78
N ALA A 229 -16.12 -0.44 10.32
CA ALA A 229 -16.78 0.05 9.13
C ALA A 229 -18.29 0.04 9.34
N GLY A 230 -18.96 1.15 9.02
CA GLY A 230 -20.41 1.27 9.18
C GLY A 230 -20.98 2.48 8.46
N GLU A 231 -22.33 2.56 8.43
CA GLU A 231 -23.06 3.71 7.92
C GLU A 231 -24.09 4.16 8.94
N ILE A 232 -24.07 5.43 9.29
CA ILE A 232 -24.95 6.04 10.29
C ILE A 232 -25.48 7.36 9.73
N GLN A 233 -26.80 7.48 9.57
CA GLN A 233 -27.47 8.71 9.14
C GLN A 233 -26.88 9.35 7.87
N GLY A 234 -26.52 8.54 6.88
CA GLY A 234 -25.94 9.00 5.62
C GLY A 234 -24.43 9.29 5.68
N PHE A 235 -23.76 8.98 6.79
CA PHE A 235 -22.31 9.03 6.90
C PHE A 235 -21.74 7.62 6.83
N LYS A 236 -20.93 7.33 5.82
CA LYS A 236 -20.06 6.14 5.80
C LYS A 236 -18.82 6.45 6.62
N LEU A 237 -18.56 5.57 7.58
CA LEU A 237 -17.44 5.68 8.52
C LEU A 237 -16.56 4.45 8.38
N ALA A 238 -15.25 4.65 8.35
CA ALA A 238 -14.27 3.58 8.47
C ALA A 238 -13.11 4.09 9.32
N ALA A 239 -12.61 3.26 10.23
CA ALA A 239 -11.50 3.62 11.09
C ALA A 239 -10.71 2.36 11.49
N GLY A 240 -9.48 2.55 11.93
CA GLY A 240 -8.70 1.48 12.50
C GLY A 240 -7.55 2.01 13.34
N ILE A 241 -7.11 1.15 14.25
CA ILE A 241 -5.94 1.34 15.08
C ILE A 241 -5.19 0.02 15.19
N SER A 242 -3.86 0.08 15.20
CA SER A 242 -3.00 -1.10 15.39
C SER A 242 -1.79 -0.78 16.24
N TYR A 243 -1.28 -1.81 16.88
CA TYR A 243 0.00 -1.81 17.56
C TYR A 243 0.82 -3.00 17.10
N THR A 244 2.11 -2.78 16.86
CA THR A 244 3.07 -3.79 16.42
C THR A 244 4.31 -3.71 17.28
N GLN A 245 4.88 -4.86 17.65
CA GLN A 245 6.14 -4.97 18.38
C GLN A 245 7.03 -6.04 17.74
N TRP A 246 8.33 -5.77 17.71
CA TRP A 246 9.39 -6.69 17.31
C TRP A 246 10.37 -6.83 18.46
N THR A 247 10.66 -8.03 18.91
CA THR A 247 11.52 -8.31 20.08
C THR A 247 12.78 -9.06 19.72
N ASP A 248 12.78 -9.81 18.61
CA ASP A 248 13.95 -10.46 18.07
C ASP A 248 14.10 -10.11 16.58
N VAL A 249 15.26 -9.64 16.19
CA VAL A 249 15.49 -9.21 14.80
C VAL A 249 16.78 -9.78 14.31
N ASP A 250 16.67 -10.72 13.38
CA ASP A 250 17.79 -11.24 12.64
C ASP A 250 18.32 -10.19 11.64
N THR A 251 19.62 -9.89 11.72
CA THR A 251 20.31 -8.97 10.82
C THR A 251 20.33 -9.43 9.36
N GLY A 252 19.96 -10.69 9.11
CA GLY A 252 19.90 -11.30 7.77
C GLY A 252 18.53 -11.23 7.09
N SER A 253 17.49 -10.84 7.79
CA SER A 253 16.13 -10.85 7.26
C SER A 253 15.88 -9.68 6.32
N ASN A 254 15.66 -9.99 5.05
CA ASN A 254 15.39 -9.03 3.97
C ASN A 254 13.90 -8.68 3.88
N THR A 255 13.18 -8.67 4.98
CA THR A 255 11.71 -8.66 5.02
C THR A 255 11.08 -7.28 4.83
N GLY A 256 11.86 -6.25 4.55
CA GLY A 256 11.31 -4.90 4.33
C GLY A 256 10.74 -4.24 5.58
N ASN A 257 10.86 -4.87 6.73
CA ASN A 257 10.53 -4.31 8.02
C ASN A 257 11.66 -3.43 8.53
N THR A 258 11.31 -2.30 8.98
CA THR A 258 12.22 -1.21 9.27
C THR A 258 12.99 -1.35 10.56
N CYS A 259 12.53 -2.18 11.47
CA CYS A 259 13.29 -2.57 12.66
C CYS A 259 14.56 -3.36 12.32
N THR A 260 14.70 -3.82 11.07
CA THR A 260 15.83 -4.64 10.61
C THR A 260 16.92 -3.87 9.88
N ARG A 261 16.70 -2.61 9.54
CA ARG A 261 17.66 -1.83 8.73
C ARG A 261 18.95 -1.49 9.49
N GLN A 262 18.86 -1.45 10.78
CA GLN A 262 19.99 -1.18 11.65
C GLN A 262 20.21 -2.43 12.49
N GLY A 263 21.27 -3.16 12.21
CA GLY A 263 21.59 -4.37 12.94
C GLY A 263 21.66 -4.06 14.45
N PRO A 264 21.15 -4.96 15.32
CA PRO A 264 21.33 -4.80 16.74
C PRO A 264 22.81 -4.75 17.06
N ALA A 265 23.21 -3.93 17.99
CA ALA A 265 24.45 -4.17 18.71
C ALA A 265 24.30 -5.58 19.32
N ALA A 266 25.19 -6.51 18.94
CA ALA A 266 25.11 -7.90 19.37
C ALA A 266 24.87 -7.97 20.89
N GLY A 267 23.75 -8.58 21.31
CA GLY A 267 23.38 -8.73 22.72
C GLY A 267 22.48 -7.63 23.30
N SER A 268 21.90 -6.75 22.49
CA SER A 268 20.90 -5.77 22.98
C SER A 268 19.51 -6.42 23.05
N ASN A 269 18.81 -6.21 24.16
CA ASN A 269 17.36 -6.50 24.30
C ASN A 269 16.53 -5.32 23.76
N ALA A 270 17.04 -4.62 22.77
CA ALA A 270 16.39 -3.43 22.25
C ALA A 270 15.14 -3.81 21.46
N GLU A 271 14.06 -3.13 21.71
CA GLU A 271 12.75 -3.36 21.12
C GLU A 271 12.47 -2.33 20.03
N CYS A 272 11.54 -2.69 19.14
CA CYS A 272 11.01 -1.80 18.14
C CYS A 272 9.49 -1.88 18.18
N GLN A 273 8.81 -0.73 18.21
CA GLN A 273 7.38 -0.66 18.33
C GLN A 273 6.76 0.35 17.37
N SER A 274 5.52 0.09 16.98
CA SER A 274 4.77 0.99 16.11
C SER A 274 3.31 1.08 16.51
N LEU A 275 2.73 2.27 16.40
CA LEU A 275 1.31 2.56 16.53
C LEU A 275 0.83 3.21 15.24
N GLY A 276 -0.21 2.65 14.62
CA GLY A 276 -0.85 3.22 13.44
C GLY A 276 -2.34 3.40 13.66
N LEU A 277 -2.88 4.48 13.13
CA LEU A 277 -4.33 4.70 13.10
C LEU A 277 -4.75 5.49 11.87
N SER A 278 -5.97 5.27 11.43
CA SER A 278 -6.64 6.16 10.48
C SER A 278 -8.15 6.13 10.62
N ALA A 279 -8.78 7.20 10.15
CA ALA A 279 -10.23 7.34 10.10
C ALA A 279 -10.64 8.04 8.82
N SER A 280 -11.76 7.59 8.24
CA SER A 280 -12.33 8.14 7.03
C SER A 280 -13.84 8.31 7.20
N VAL A 281 -14.37 9.45 6.77
CA VAL A 281 -15.79 9.76 6.75
C VAL A 281 -16.21 10.25 5.37
N LEU A 282 -17.34 9.75 4.87
CA LEU A 282 -17.99 10.21 3.64
C LEU A 282 -19.46 10.47 3.91
N HIS A 283 -19.93 11.71 3.69
CA HIS A 283 -21.34 12.05 3.70
C HIS A 283 -21.95 11.70 2.32
N THR A 284 -22.81 10.67 2.28
CA THR A 284 -23.29 10.05 1.05
C THR A 284 -24.13 10.99 0.16
N GLU A 285 -24.86 11.92 0.77
CA GLU A 285 -25.72 12.85 0.07
C GLU A 285 -24.93 13.96 -0.64
N THR A 286 -23.97 14.58 0.04
CA THR A 286 -23.15 15.67 -0.51
C THR A 286 -21.93 15.17 -1.26
N GLY A 287 -21.46 13.96 -0.91
CA GLY A 287 -20.18 13.41 -1.39
C GLY A 287 -18.96 14.02 -0.70
N LEU A 288 -19.12 14.92 0.27
CA LEU A 288 -18.01 15.47 1.06
C LEU A 288 -17.37 14.35 1.89
N TYR A 289 -16.05 14.31 1.91
CA TYR A 289 -15.31 13.33 2.68
C TYR A 289 -14.05 13.91 3.31
N GLY A 290 -13.58 13.25 4.34
CA GLY A 290 -12.30 13.49 4.99
C GLY A 290 -11.63 12.22 5.44
N ILE A 291 -10.32 12.21 5.40
CA ILE A 291 -9.45 11.12 5.88
C ILE A 291 -8.38 11.75 6.77
N PHE A 292 -8.10 11.09 7.87
CA PHE A 292 -6.99 11.37 8.77
C PHE A 292 -6.20 10.09 8.98
N ALA A 293 -4.87 10.17 8.97
CA ALA A 293 -4.00 9.09 9.42
C ALA A 293 -2.86 9.63 10.29
N TYR A 294 -2.43 8.79 11.20
CA TYR A 294 -1.30 9.02 12.09
C TYR A 294 -0.51 7.72 12.24
N GLY A 295 0.78 7.83 12.26
CA GLY A 295 1.67 6.73 12.58
C GLY A 295 2.83 7.18 13.44
N TYR A 296 3.23 6.30 14.36
CA TYR A 296 4.35 6.46 15.26
C TYR A 296 5.19 5.19 15.24
N HIS A 297 6.50 5.36 15.30
CA HIS A 297 7.47 4.29 15.35
C HIS A 297 8.62 4.67 16.26
N GLU A 298 9.08 3.73 17.08
CA GLU A 298 10.23 3.87 17.96
C GLU A 298 11.12 2.65 17.83
N ASP A 299 12.43 2.87 17.71
CA ASP A 299 13.42 1.80 17.54
C ASP A 299 14.65 2.06 18.45
N ASP A 300 14.62 1.50 19.65
CA ASP A 300 15.67 1.62 20.67
C ASP A 300 17.06 1.18 20.17
N ARG A 301 17.11 0.37 19.09
CA ARG A 301 18.35 -0.15 18.55
C ARG A 301 19.16 0.87 17.76
N ARG A 302 18.53 1.97 17.33
CA ARG A 302 19.24 3.02 16.58
C ARG A 302 20.43 3.56 17.35
N ALA A 303 20.31 3.77 18.65
CA ALA A 303 21.37 4.30 19.50
C ALA A 303 22.64 3.44 19.50
N GLY A 304 22.51 2.12 19.37
CA GLY A 304 23.64 1.19 19.29
C GLY A 304 24.05 0.78 17.88
N GLY A 305 23.20 1.05 16.87
CA GLY A 305 23.36 0.58 15.50
C GLY A 305 23.95 1.60 14.53
N ILE A 306 23.88 2.90 14.83
CA ILE A 306 24.39 3.96 13.96
C ILE A 306 25.78 4.37 14.39
N THR A 307 26.79 4.14 13.54
CA THR A 307 28.21 4.26 13.90
C THR A 307 28.81 5.65 13.63
N ASN A 308 28.19 6.46 12.77
CA ASN A 308 28.69 7.80 12.42
C ASN A 308 27.95 8.94 13.13
N VAL A 309 27.10 8.60 14.10
CA VAL A 309 26.38 9.54 14.98
C VAL A 309 26.63 9.13 16.41
N ALA A 310 26.99 10.07 17.28
CA ALA A 310 27.15 9.78 18.70
C ALA A 310 25.79 9.34 19.30
N ALA A 311 25.79 8.32 20.14
CA ALA A 311 24.57 7.71 20.67
C ALA A 311 23.61 8.71 21.35
N ASN A 312 24.13 9.76 21.97
CA ASN A 312 23.34 10.82 22.60
C ASN A 312 22.72 11.83 21.61
N LEU A 313 23.06 11.73 20.32
CA LEU A 313 22.49 12.54 19.24
C LEU A 313 21.56 11.72 18.34
N VAL A 314 21.46 10.42 18.57
CA VAL A 314 20.55 9.56 17.81
C VAL A 314 19.11 9.80 18.29
N ASP A 315 18.22 10.11 17.36
CA ASP A 315 16.78 10.15 17.55
C ASP A 315 16.19 8.82 17.06
N ASP A 316 15.50 8.11 17.91
CA ASP A 316 14.93 6.77 17.67
C ASP A 316 13.46 6.79 17.26
N ARG A 317 12.87 7.98 17.05
CA ARG A 317 11.44 8.17 16.82
C ARG A 317 11.14 8.67 15.43
N ASP A 318 10.04 8.15 14.87
CA ASP A 318 9.44 8.62 13.64
C ASP A 318 7.94 8.78 13.85
N GLU A 319 7.38 9.87 13.33
CA GLU A 319 5.92 10.06 13.31
C GLU A 319 5.48 10.79 12.05
N PHE A 320 4.22 10.58 11.68
CA PHE A 320 3.60 11.37 10.63
C PHE A 320 2.13 11.66 10.91
N TYR A 321 1.65 12.73 10.27
CA TYR A 321 0.25 13.11 10.18
C TYR A 321 -0.13 13.25 8.71
N TYR A 322 -1.27 12.69 8.32
CA TYR A 322 -1.83 12.81 6.98
C TYR A 322 -3.27 13.22 7.03
N PHE A 323 -3.62 14.17 6.18
CA PHE A 323 -4.98 14.66 5.98
C PHE A 323 -5.33 14.62 4.50
N GLN A 324 -6.51 14.13 4.17
CA GLN A 324 -7.08 14.23 2.83
C GLN A 324 -8.54 14.66 2.96
N GLY A 325 -8.96 15.55 2.08
CA GLY A 325 -10.35 15.99 2.03
C GLY A 325 -10.78 16.26 0.60
N GLY A 326 -12.08 16.12 0.34
CA GLY A 326 -12.57 16.31 -1.00
C GLY A 326 -14.04 16.02 -1.19
N VAL A 327 -14.41 15.85 -2.46
CA VAL A 327 -15.78 15.53 -2.88
C VAL A 327 -15.78 14.37 -3.85
N GLN A 328 -16.58 13.34 -3.60
CA GLN A 328 -16.84 12.23 -4.50
C GLN A 328 -18.30 12.25 -4.95
N ARG A 329 -18.55 12.49 -6.22
CA ARG A 329 -19.90 12.49 -6.81
C ARG A 329 -19.89 11.92 -8.23
N LYS A 330 -21.06 11.47 -8.67
CA LYS A 330 -21.28 11.06 -10.06
C LYS A 330 -21.70 12.28 -10.89
N TRP A 331 -20.73 13.14 -11.24
CA TRP A 331 -20.98 14.29 -12.13
C TRP A 331 -21.07 13.88 -13.60
N LEU A 332 -20.36 12.82 -13.98
CA LEU A 332 -20.38 12.27 -15.32
C LEU A 332 -21.16 10.93 -15.33
N PRO A 333 -21.86 10.60 -16.41
CA PRO A 333 -22.64 9.36 -16.50
C PRO A 333 -21.77 8.10 -16.48
N VAL A 334 -20.48 8.22 -16.80
CA VAL A 334 -19.53 7.09 -16.88
C VAL A 334 -19.11 6.52 -15.52
N GLY A 335 -19.27 7.29 -14.44
CA GLY A 335 -18.88 6.84 -13.10
C GLY A 335 -18.71 7.98 -12.11
N LYS A 336 -18.08 7.69 -10.96
CA LYS A 336 -17.80 8.68 -9.92
C LYS A 336 -16.58 9.50 -10.28
N THR A 337 -16.64 10.79 -10.00
CA THR A 337 -15.49 11.70 -10.00
C THR A 337 -15.16 12.04 -8.55
N THR A 338 -13.90 11.93 -8.16
CA THR A 338 -13.39 12.35 -6.85
C THR A 338 -12.35 13.44 -7.06
N VAL A 339 -12.59 14.60 -6.45
CA VAL A 339 -11.62 15.71 -6.39
C VAL A 339 -11.10 15.78 -4.97
N TYR A 340 -9.79 15.89 -4.79
CA TYR A 340 -9.16 15.85 -3.48
C TYR A 340 -8.03 16.85 -3.32
N GLY A 341 -7.78 17.23 -2.07
CA GLY A 341 -6.56 17.85 -1.58
C GLY A 341 -5.99 17.02 -0.45
N GLU A 342 -4.68 17.02 -0.31
CA GLU A 342 -3.97 16.26 0.71
C GLU A 342 -2.82 17.06 1.32
N TYR A 343 -2.51 16.75 2.56
CA TYR A 343 -1.39 17.28 3.31
C TYR A 343 -0.76 16.19 4.17
N TYR A 344 0.56 16.17 4.22
CA TYR A 344 1.34 15.28 5.05
C TYR A 344 2.43 16.05 5.76
N ARG A 345 2.69 15.69 7.01
CA ARG A 345 3.85 16.12 7.78
C ARG A 345 4.47 14.93 8.47
N GLY A 346 5.75 14.69 8.23
CA GLY A 346 6.53 13.64 8.87
C GLY A 346 7.70 14.22 9.63
N ASN A 347 7.87 13.79 10.87
CA ASN A 347 9.04 14.07 11.70
C ASN A 347 9.79 12.74 11.86
N PHE A 348 11.03 12.69 11.39
CA PHE A 348 11.81 11.47 11.35
C PHE A 348 13.11 11.64 12.09
N GLY A 349 13.42 10.65 12.89
CA GLY A 349 14.66 10.55 13.62
C GLY A 349 15.84 10.11 12.75
N THR A 350 16.88 9.69 13.41
CA THR A 350 18.13 9.27 12.75
C THR A 350 17.90 8.00 11.95
N SER A 351 18.03 8.07 10.63
CA SER A 351 17.88 6.91 9.76
C SER A 351 19.23 6.28 9.44
N GLY A 352 19.27 4.94 9.32
CA GLY A 352 20.35 4.26 8.62
C GLY A 352 20.21 4.47 7.11
N GLY A 353 21.26 4.22 6.34
CA GLY A 353 21.21 4.31 4.88
C GLY A 353 20.18 3.34 4.27
N ILE A 354 19.91 3.50 2.96
CA ILE A 354 18.89 2.76 2.22
C ILE A 354 19.11 1.23 2.18
N ALA A 355 20.36 0.79 2.29
CA ALA A 355 20.70 -0.63 2.21
C ALA A 355 20.30 -1.36 3.50
N ALA A 356 19.73 -2.56 3.36
CA ALA A 356 19.51 -3.46 4.47
C ALA A 356 20.85 -3.69 5.22
N GLY A 357 20.85 -3.50 6.54
CA GLY A 357 22.07 -3.61 7.37
C GLY A 357 23.00 -2.38 7.33
N ALA A 358 22.58 -1.26 6.76
CA ALA A 358 23.36 -0.02 6.83
C ALA A 358 23.42 0.49 8.27
N THR A 359 24.65 0.69 8.75
CA THR A 359 24.96 1.16 10.12
C THR A 359 25.38 2.62 10.15
N THR A 360 25.23 3.34 9.04
CA THR A 360 25.61 4.75 8.93
C THR A 360 24.43 5.59 8.51
N ALA A 361 24.22 6.71 9.19
CA ALA A 361 23.27 7.71 8.75
C ALA A 361 23.75 8.38 7.44
N PRO A 362 22.82 8.74 6.52
CA PRO A 362 23.20 9.42 5.30
C PRO A 362 23.87 10.76 5.56
N THR A 363 24.74 11.17 4.65
CA THR A 363 25.40 12.48 4.72
C THR A 363 24.86 13.38 3.62
N ILE A 364 24.50 14.60 3.97
CA ILE A 364 23.96 15.58 2.99
C ILE A 364 25.09 16.16 2.13
N SER A 365 26.22 16.45 2.74
CA SER A 365 27.46 16.83 2.06
C SER A 365 28.66 16.57 2.97
N ALA A 366 29.86 16.60 2.40
CA ALA A 366 31.10 16.39 3.16
C ALA A 366 31.27 17.36 4.36
N GLY A 367 30.69 18.55 4.31
CA GLY A 367 30.75 19.54 5.39
C GLY A 367 29.55 19.54 6.33
N ALA A 368 28.41 19.00 5.91
CA ALA A 368 27.18 19.00 6.71
C ALA A 368 27.16 17.89 7.77
N GLY A 369 27.84 16.78 7.52
CA GLY A 369 27.89 15.63 8.43
C GLY A 369 26.69 14.69 8.29
N ALA A 370 26.58 13.76 9.23
CA ALA A 370 25.54 12.74 9.27
C ALA A 370 24.16 13.34 9.62
N LEU A 371 23.11 12.90 8.95
CA LEU A 371 21.73 13.29 9.23
C LEU A 371 21.26 12.70 10.56
N ILE A 372 20.75 13.52 11.47
CA ILE A 372 20.21 13.10 12.75
C ILE A 372 18.70 13.20 12.85
N SER A 373 18.09 14.12 12.12
CA SER A 373 16.63 14.21 12.00
C SER A 373 16.21 14.94 10.73
N SER A 374 14.98 14.70 10.30
CA SER A 374 14.36 15.41 9.19
C SER A 374 12.88 15.67 9.45
N GLU A 375 12.39 16.82 8.97
CA GLU A 375 10.98 17.14 8.87
C GLU A 375 10.61 17.22 7.38
N VAL A 376 9.53 16.57 6.99
CA VAL A 376 9.06 16.56 5.60
C VAL A 376 7.62 17.02 5.57
N ASP A 377 7.37 18.08 4.82
CA ASP A 377 6.04 18.55 4.48
C ASP A 377 5.70 18.18 3.03
N MET A 378 4.50 17.67 2.80
CA MET A 378 3.95 17.46 1.45
C MET A 378 2.53 17.99 1.40
N TRP A 379 2.23 18.72 0.36
CA TRP A 379 0.86 19.05 0.00
C TRP A 379 0.58 18.67 -1.45
N GLY A 380 -0.66 18.30 -1.72
CA GLY A 380 -1.04 17.85 -3.04
C GLY A 380 -2.54 18.00 -3.30
N PHE A 381 -2.90 17.79 -4.54
CA PHE A 381 -4.29 17.75 -4.99
C PHE A 381 -4.42 16.90 -6.25
N GLY A 382 -5.65 16.46 -6.53
CA GLY A 382 -5.86 15.68 -7.74
C GLY A 382 -7.33 15.35 -7.99
N ILE A 383 -7.49 14.58 -9.06
CA ILE A 383 -8.78 14.08 -9.50
C ILE A 383 -8.69 12.60 -9.89
N ASN A 384 -9.70 11.84 -9.51
CA ASN A 384 -9.91 10.45 -9.95
C ASN A 384 -11.26 10.34 -10.63
N GLN A 385 -11.29 9.76 -11.83
CA GLN A 385 -12.52 9.50 -12.61
C GLN A 385 -12.69 8.00 -12.81
N SER A 386 -13.72 7.42 -12.20
CA SER A 386 -14.11 6.03 -12.44
C SER A 386 -14.86 5.89 -13.75
N ILE A 387 -14.60 4.80 -14.48
CA ILE A 387 -15.35 4.35 -15.64
C ILE A 387 -15.95 2.99 -15.30
N ASP A 388 -17.18 3.01 -14.78
CA ASP A 388 -17.86 1.83 -14.22
C ASP A 388 -17.95 0.68 -15.24
N ALA A 389 -18.23 1.00 -16.51
CA ALA A 389 -18.39 0.02 -17.59
C ALA A 389 -17.09 -0.73 -17.96
N ALA A 390 -15.93 -0.19 -17.61
CA ALA A 390 -14.62 -0.77 -17.92
C ALA A 390 -13.86 -1.24 -16.64
N ALA A 391 -14.50 -1.16 -15.48
CA ALA A 391 -13.82 -1.40 -14.19
C ALA A 391 -12.49 -0.64 -14.07
N MET A 392 -12.46 0.61 -14.54
CA MET A 392 -11.28 1.41 -14.74
C MET A 392 -11.38 2.73 -13.97
N ASP A 393 -10.26 3.20 -13.45
CA ASP A 393 -10.12 4.56 -12.91
C ASP A 393 -8.99 5.27 -13.64
N PHE A 394 -9.24 6.50 -14.08
CA PHE A 394 -8.22 7.47 -14.49
C PHE A 394 -7.93 8.42 -13.34
N TYR A 395 -6.66 8.74 -13.14
CA TYR A 395 -6.25 9.66 -12.09
C TYR A 395 -5.18 10.62 -12.59
N VAL A 396 -5.18 11.81 -12.02
CA VAL A 396 -4.10 12.79 -12.10
C VAL A 396 -3.98 13.45 -10.75
N GLY A 397 -2.75 13.56 -10.25
CA GLY A 397 -2.42 14.24 -9.00
C GLY A 397 -1.14 15.02 -9.12
N TYR A 398 -1.03 16.07 -8.32
CA TYR A 398 0.16 16.88 -8.12
C TYR A 398 0.57 16.81 -6.66
N ARG A 399 1.87 16.71 -6.40
CA ARG A 399 2.48 16.78 -5.07
C ARG A 399 3.70 17.70 -5.07
N ASN A 400 3.80 18.50 -4.02
CA ASN A 400 4.97 19.29 -3.69
C ASN A 400 5.54 18.83 -2.36
N TYR A 401 6.86 18.61 -2.30
CA TYR A 401 7.56 18.13 -1.11
C TYR A 401 8.63 19.12 -0.72
N GLU A 402 8.73 19.39 0.56
CA GLU A 402 9.76 20.20 1.19
C GLU A 402 10.37 19.43 2.36
N ALA A 403 11.65 19.66 2.65
CA ALA A 403 12.33 18.99 3.74
C ALA A 403 13.25 19.93 4.51
N ASP A 404 13.13 19.93 5.83
CA ASP A 404 14.08 20.53 6.75
C ASP A 404 14.96 19.45 7.37
N LEU A 405 16.28 19.61 7.25
CA LEU A 405 17.25 18.60 7.62
C LEU A 405 18.14 19.10 8.75
N THR A 406 18.39 18.23 9.73
CA THR A 406 19.34 18.49 10.83
C THR A 406 20.42 17.41 10.83
N THR A 407 21.67 17.85 10.88
CA THR A 407 22.84 16.97 10.92
C THR A 407 23.61 17.14 12.23
N VAL A 408 24.60 16.29 12.46
CA VAL A 408 25.54 16.40 13.62
C VAL A 408 26.23 17.78 13.70
N ASN A 409 26.27 18.54 12.62
CA ASN A 409 26.86 19.88 12.55
C ASN A 409 25.81 21.01 12.57
N GLY A 410 24.53 20.69 12.75
CA GLY A 410 23.43 21.64 12.81
C GLY A 410 22.47 21.53 11.63
N ALA A 411 21.55 22.49 11.50
CA ALA A 411 20.57 22.56 10.42
C ALA A 411 21.24 22.76 9.06
N VAL A 412 20.73 22.08 8.05
CA VAL A 412 21.21 22.18 6.66
C VAL A 412 20.38 23.23 5.91
N GLY A 413 21.01 24.30 5.46
CA GLY A 413 20.37 25.27 4.58
C GLY A 413 20.46 24.87 3.11
N GLY A 414 19.54 25.40 2.28
CA GLY A 414 19.60 25.26 0.84
C GLY A 414 19.32 23.84 0.34
N VAL A 415 18.25 23.24 0.83
CA VAL A 415 17.65 22.02 0.29
C VAL A 415 16.54 22.44 -0.66
N GLU A 416 16.53 21.90 -1.87
CA GLU A 416 15.50 22.15 -2.86
C GLU A 416 14.29 21.24 -2.63
N GLY A 417 13.10 21.76 -2.97
CA GLY A 417 11.87 20.99 -2.96
C GLY A 417 11.81 20.00 -4.13
N PHE A 418 10.88 19.06 -4.05
CA PHE A 418 10.59 18.11 -5.12
C PHE A 418 9.12 18.25 -5.54
N GLN A 419 8.87 18.33 -6.83
CA GLN A 419 7.53 18.42 -7.38
C GLN A 419 7.26 17.25 -8.32
N ALA A 420 6.04 16.73 -8.30
CA ALA A 420 5.66 15.65 -9.19
C ALA A 420 4.19 15.75 -9.62
N VAL A 421 3.95 15.37 -10.89
CA VAL A 421 2.62 15.06 -11.41
C VAL A 421 2.60 13.58 -11.80
N LEU A 422 1.67 12.83 -11.22
CA LEU A 422 1.42 11.44 -11.59
C LEU A 422 0.04 11.35 -12.27
N THR A 423 0.02 10.89 -13.53
CA THR A 423 -1.22 10.65 -14.26
C THR A 423 -1.23 9.24 -14.82
N GLY A 424 -2.32 8.52 -14.63
CA GLY A 424 -2.37 7.12 -15.04
C GLY A 424 -3.78 6.54 -15.01
N ALA A 425 -3.82 5.23 -15.21
CA ALA A 425 -5.05 4.48 -15.13
C ALA A 425 -4.83 3.11 -14.53
N ILE A 426 -5.82 2.66 -13.75
CA ILE A 426 -5.92 1.29 -13.26
C ILE A 426 -7.13 0.62 -13.88
N ILE A 427 -6.93 -0.55 -14.49
CA ILE A 427 -8.01 -1.41 -15.01
C ILE A 427 -8.00 -2.73 -14.27
N ARG A 428 -9.18 -3.20 -13.83
CA ARG A 428 -9.35 -4.41 -13.00
C ARG A 428 -10.09 -5.50 -13.80
N PHE A 429 -9.69 -6.74 -13.56
CA PHE A 429 -10.31 -7.92 -14.20
C PHE A 429 -10.53 -9.06 -13.21
#